data_847e633d0307506e294888f2f42d58aa
#
_entry.id   847e633d0307506e294888f2f42d58aa
#
_cell.length_a   1.000
_cell.length_b   1.000
_cell.length_c   1.000
_cell.angle_alpha   90.00
_cell.angle_beta   90.00
_cell.angle_gamma   90.00
#
_symmetry.space_group_name_H-M   'P 1'
#
loop_
_entity.id
_entity.type
_entity.pdbx_description
1 polymer ?
#
loop_
_entity_poly.entity_id
_entity_poly.type
_entity_poly.pdbx_seq_one_letter_code
_entity_poly.pdbx_strand_id
1 'polypeptide(L)'
;PREGPVDGHLDKTFARGVARAFLRETLRNGITCGCVYCTVYPQSVDALFEEAEKLGMRIAAGKVMMDRNAPEALLDTAQQSYDDSKALIKTWHNRGRLMYAISPRFAPTSSREQLEAAGALCNEHPECYMQTHISENKSEVAWVRELFPERKNYLDVYDHYSLCRPRAIFGHGIHLTDEEMQTMHHTG
;
A
#
# COMPACT_ATOMS: atom_id res chain seq x y z
N PRO A 1 -12.26 8.95 19.43
CA PRO A 1 -11.62 8.95 18.14
C PRO A 1 -11.52 10.42 17.72
N ARG A 2 -10.33 10.97 17.64
CA ARG A 2 -10.15 12.31 17.09
C ARG A 2 -10.22 12.15 15.58
N GLU A 3 -11.13 12.87 14.97
CA GLU A 3 -11.22 13.00 13.52
C GLU A 3 -9.86 13.46 12.99
N GLY A 4 -9.42 12.87 11.89
CA GLY A 4 -8.21 13.31 11.19
C GLY A 4 -8.34 14.76 10.72
N PRO A 5 -7.27 15.38 10.24
CA PRO A 5 -7.28 16.80 9.87
C PRO A 5 -8.34 17.09 8.82
N VAL A 6 -9.13 18.11 9.08
CA VAL A 6 -10.29 18.52 8.29
C VAL A 6 -9.87 19.29 7.01
N ASP A 7 -8.59 19.55 6.83
CA ASP A 7 -8.01 20.43 5.81
C ASP A 7 -7.04 19.76 4.83
N GLY A 8 -7.02 18.43 4.76
CA GLY A 8 -6.16 17.68 3.84
C GLY A 8 -4.67 17.65 4.21
N HIS A 9 -4.29 18.21 5.34
CA HIS A 9 -2.94 18.15 5.86
C HIS A 9 -2.86 17.28 7.13
N LEU A 10 -2.09 16.21 7.07
CA LEU A 10 -1.74 15.48 8.28
C LEU A 10 -0.68 16.25 9.07
N ASP A 11 -0.98 16.63 10.31
CA ASP A 11 0.06 17.17 11.20
C ASP A 11 1.14 16.11 11.46
N LYS A 12 2.35 16.38 11.01
CA LYS A 12 3.50 15.47 11.16
C LYS A 12 3.81 15.17 12.63
N THR A 13 3.52 16.10 13.54
CA THR A 13 3.70 15.88 14.99
C THR A 13 2.71 14.84 15.51
N PHE A 14 1.46 14.92 15.08
CA PHE A 14 0.44 13.91 15.39
C PHE A 14 0.82 12.55 14.81
N ALA A 15 1.19 12.50 13.52
CA ALA A 15 1.63 11.28 12.85
C ALA A 15 2.82 10.61 13.56
N ARG A 16 3.78 11.40 14.03
CA ARG A 16 4.92 10.91 14.81
C ARG A 16 4.50 10.30 16.14
N GLY A 17 3.52 10.91 16.83
CA GLY A 17 2.94 10.35 18.05
C GLY A 17 2.31 8.97 17.83
N VAL A 18 1.54 8.82 16.75
CA VAL A 18 0.93 7.55 16.34
C VAL A 18 2.01 6.52 15.98
N ALA A 19 2.99 6.89 15.18
CA ALA A 19 4.10 6.02 14.78
C ALA A 19 4.86 5.48 15.99
N ARG A 20 5.19 6.33 16.96
CA ARG A 20 5.84 5.92 18.22
C ARG A 20 5.02 4.92 19.01
N ALA A 21 3.73 5.16 19.17
CA ALA A 21 2.84 4.26 19.90
C ALA A 21 2.78 2.90 19.19
N PHE A 22 2.57 2.89 17.88
CA PHE A 22 2.51 1.69 17.04
C PHE A 22 3.82 0.88 17.15
N LEU A 23 4.97 1.48 16.86
CA LEU A 23 6.27 0.79 16.86
C LEU A 23 6.65 0.28 18.26
N ARG A 24 6.32 1.02 19.31
CA ARG A 24 6.55 0.58 20.69
C ARG A 24 5.69 -0.65 21.04
N GLU A 25 4.42 -0.65 20.65
CA GLU A 25 3.55 -1.79 20.92
C GLU A 25 3.94 -3.02 20.08
N THR A 26 4.35 -2.85 18.83
CA THR A 26 4.86 -3.97 18.02
C THR A 26 6.11 -4.59 18.68
N LEU A 27 7.07 -3.78 19.12
CA LEU A 27 8.27 -4.28 19.80
C LEU A 27 7.94 -4.97 21.13
N ARG A 28 7.00 -4.44 21.94
CA ARG A 28 6.56 -5.09 23.18
C ARG A 28 5.98 -6.47 22.97
N ASN A 29 5.39 -6.71 21.79
CA ASN A 29 4.83 -8.00 21.41
C ASN A 29 5.83 -8.88 20.60
N GLY A 30 7.12 -8.53 20.59
CA GLY A 30 8.17 -9.30 19.95
C GLY A 30 8.23 -9.13 18.43
N ILE A 31 7.51 -8.18 17.84
CA ILE A 31 7.49 -7.92 16.40
C ILE A 31 8.61 -6.92 16.07
N THR A 32 9.63 -7.38 15.38
CA THR A 32 10.83 -6.59 15.02
C THR A 32 10.88 -6.16 13.56
N CYS A 33 9.98 -6.70 12.73
CA CYS A 33 9.81 -6.29 11.34
C CYS A 33 8.33 -6.28 10.96
N GLY A 34 7.98 -5.48 9.95
CA GLY A 34 6.60 -5.38 9.49
C GLY A 34 6.47 -4.81 8.09
N CYS A 35 5.34 -5.12 7.46
CA CYS A 35 4.88 -4.46 6.25
C CYS A 35 3.64 -3.63 6.60
N VAL A 36 3.70 -2.31 6.38
CA VAL A 36 2.76 -1.35 6.98
C VAL A 36 2.12 -0.48 5.92
N TYR A 37 0.79 -0.41 5.95
CA TYR A 37 0.04 0.61 5.22
C TYR A 37 0.01 1.90 6.05
N CYS A 38 0.56 2.98 5.50
CA CYS A 38 0.41 4.31 6.08
C CYS A 38 -0.93 4.93 5.65
N THR A 39 -1.06 6.24 5.68
CA THR A 39 -2.22 6.94 5.14
C THR A 39 -1.96 7.41 3.70
N VAL A 40 -2.91 8.12 3.10
CA VAL A 40 -2.71 8.78 1.79
C VAL A 40 -1.73 9.96 1.87
N TYR A 41 -1.39 10.43 3.05
CA TYR A 41 -0.51 11.58 3.26
C TYR A 41 0.97 11.16 3.37
N PRO A 42 1.88 11.74 2.56
CA PRO A 42 3.32 11.44 2.62
C PRO A 42 3.93 11.59 4.01
N GLN A 43 3.46 12.56 4.80
CA GLN A 43 3.95 12.84 6.15
C GLN A 43 3.77 11.66 7.11
N SER A 44 2.80 10.77 6.86
CA SER A 44 2.61 9.57 7.66
C SER A 44 3.74 8.55 7.45
N VAL A 45 4.24 8.45 6.22
CA VAL A 45 5.38 7.60 5.88
C VAL A 45 6.67 8.16 6.47
N ASP A 46 6.90 9.48 6.30
CA ASP A 46 8.04 10.16 6.91
C ASP A 46 8.10 9.94 8.42
N ALA A 47 6.96 10.16 9.09
CA ALA A 47 6.86 10.00 10.54
C ALA A 47 7.14 8.56 10.98
N LEU A 48 6.60 7.56 10.27
CA LEU A 48 6.83 6.15 10.57
C LEU A 48 8.30 5.78 10.38
N PHE A 49 8.90 6.14 9.25
CA PHE A 49 10.27 5.79 8.95
C PHE A 49 11.28 6.50 9.85
N GLU A 50 11.07 7.78 10.17
CA GLU A 50 11.91 8.50 11.15
C GLU A 50 11.94 7.82 12.53
N GLU A 51 10.81 7.34 13.00
CA GLU A 51 10.73 6.66 14.29
C GLU A 51 11.25 5.20 14.21
N ALA A 52 10.99 4.49 13.11
CA ALA A 52 11.50 3.13 12.90
C ALA A 52 13.04 3.11 12.77
N GLU A 53 13.62 4.10 12.10
CA GLU A 53 15.08 4.26 11.97
C GLU A 53 15.76 4.38 13.34
N LYS A 54 15.21 5.20 14.24
CA LYS A 54 15.72 5.38 15.62
C LYS A 54 15.72 4.06 16.42
N LEU A 55 14.76 3.20 16.14
CA LEU A 55 14.60 1.90 16.82
C LEU A 55 15.36 0.77 16.11
N GLY A 56 15.98 1.02 14.94
CA GLY A 56 16.64 0.01 14.14
C GLY A 56 15.70 -1.07 13.60
N MET A 57 14.41 -0.82 13.52
CA MET A 57 13.40 -1.78 13.05
C MET A 57 13.48 -1.98 11.54
N ARG A 58 13.20 -3.20 11.08
CA ARG A 58 13.03 -3.49 9.65
C ARG A 58 11.58 -3.28 9.25
N ILE A 59 11.31 -2.16 8.59
CA ILE A 59 9.96 -1.80 8.17
C ILE A 59 9.92 -1.61 6.65
N ALA A 60 8.97 -2.30 6.01
CA ALA A 60 8.51 -1.99 4.67
C ALA A 60 7.20 -1.20 4.82
N ALA A 61 7.12 -0.02 4.23
CA ALA A 61 5.92 0.81 4.32
C ALA A 61 5.77 1.70 3.09
N GLY A 62 4.57 2.16 2.84
CA GLY A 62 4.30 3.09 1.75
C GLY A 62 3.05 3.92 2.00
N LYS A 63 2.99 5.04 1.32
CA LYS A 63 1.79 5.87 1.20
C LYS A 63 0.69 5.06 0.53
N VAL A 64 -0.50 5.03 1.13
CA VAL A 64 -1.67 4.43 0.49
C VAL A 64 -2.06 5.23 -0.75
N MET A 65 -2.24 4.53 -1.86
CA MET A 65 -2.76 5.06 -3.11
C MET A 65 -4.25 4.72 -3.19
N MET A 66 -5.11 5.76 -3.26
CA MET A 66 -6.56 5.62 -3.22
C MET A 66 -7.20 6.86 -3.84
N ASP A 67 -7.92 6.71 -4.96
CA ASP A 67 -8.47 7.83 -5.74
C ASP A 67 -9.98 7.76 -6.00
N ARG A 68 -10.66 6.73 -5.47
CA ARG A 68 -12.12 6.58 -5.57
C ARG A 68 -12.70 5.78 -4.40
N ASN A 69 -14.03 5.78 -4.29
CA ASN A 69 -14.81 4.98 -3.34
C ASN A 69 -14.34 5.09 -1.88
N ALA A 70 -13.92 6.29 -1.48
CA ALA A 70 -13.53 6.61 -0.12
C ALA A 70 -13.95 8.05 0.22
N PRO A 71 -13.96 8.45 1.50
CA PRO A 71 -14.18 9.84 1.88
C PRO A 71 -13.18 10.77 1.18
N GLU A 72 -13.64 11.96 0.76
CA GLU A 72 -12.83 12.92 0.00
C GLU A 72 -11.48 13.24 0.65
N ALA A 73 -11.45 13.41 1.97
CA ALA A 73 -10.23 13.65 2.73
C ALA A 73 -9.21 12.48 2.71
N LEU A 74 -9.60 11.32 2.19
CA LEU A 74 -8.74 10.14 2.04
C LEU A 74 -8.46 9.80 0.58
N LEU A 75 -8.83 10.68 -0.34
CA LEU A 75 -8.55 10.51 -1.76
C LEU A 75 -7.35 11.36 -2.18
N ASP A 76 -6.60 10.84 -3.12
CA ASP A 76 -5.62 11.58 -3.91
C ASP A 76 -5.90 11.36 -5.41
N THR A 77 -5.03 11.81 -6.28
CA THR A 77 -5.11 11.50 -7.71
C THR A 77 -4.05 10.48 -8.10
N ALA A 78 -4.24 9.78 -9.22
CA ALA A 78 -3.23 8.86 -9.75
C ALA A 78 -1.86 9.55 -9.90
N GLN A 79 -1.84 10.78 -10.43
CA GLN A 79 -0.61 11.56 -10.59
C GLN A 79 0.02 11.92 -9.25
N GLN A 80 -0.77 12.41 -8.28
CA GLN A 80 -0.27 12.75 -6.95
C GLN A 80 0.28 11.50 -6.24
N SER A 81 -0.44 10.37 -6.33
CA SER A 81 0.02 9.09 -5.79
C SER A 81 1.37 8.67 -6.35
N TYR A 82 1.56 8.83 -7.67
CA TYR A 82 2.81 8.51 -8.35
C TYR A 82 3.95 9.43 -7.88
N ASP A 83 3.76 10.74 -7.94
CA ASP A 83 4.80 11.73 -7.62
C ASP A 83 5.24 11.63 -6.15
N ASP A 84 4.29 11.55 -5.21
CA ASP A 84 4.57 11.40 -3.79
C ASP A 84 5.30 10.09 -3.49
N SER A 85 4.84 8.97 -4.07
CA SER A 85 5.46 7.67 -3.87
C SER A 85 6.89 7.66 -4.42
N LYS A 86 7.13 8.22 -5.59
CA LYS A 86 8.47 8.35 -6.19
C LYS A 86 9.41 9.19 -5.34
N ALA A 87 8.93 10.30 -4.77
CA ALA A 87 9.71 11.13 -3.85
C ALA A 87 10.04 10.38 -2.56
N LEU A 88 9.09 9.63 -1.99
CA LEU A 88 9.29 8.83 -0.80
C LEU A 88 10.25 7.64 -1.04
N ILE A 89 10.17 6.98 -2.19
CA ILE A 89 11.12 5.93 -2.59
C ILE A 89 12.53 6.49 -2.58
N LYS A 90 12.76 7.62 -3.25
CA LYS A 90 14.07 8.29 -3.31
C LYS A 90 14.61 8.65 -1.93
N THR A 91 13.73 9.00 -0.99
CA THR A 91 14.12 9.44 0.37
C THR A 91 14.43 8.27 1.30
N TRP A 92 13.64 7.19 1.22
CA TRP A 92 13.57 6.17 2.26
C TRP A 92 13.96 4.76 1.85
N HIS A 93 13.82 4.41 0.55
CA HIS A 93 14.10 3.03 0.15
C HIS A 93 15.58 2.68 0.34
N ASN A 94 15.83 1.52 0.97
CA ASN A 94 17.18 1.04 1.31
C ASN A 94 17.98 1.95 2.28
N ARG A 95 17.33 2.87 2.96
CA ARG A 95 17.96 3.64 4.03
C ARG A 95 18.00 2.80 5.31
N GLY A 96 19.20 2.30 5.64
CA GLY A 96 19.37 1.38 6.77
C GLY A 96 18.55 0.10 6.59
N ARG A 97 17.55 -0.10 7.43
CA ARG A 97 16.66 -1.28 7.39
C ARG A 97 15.25 -0.94 6.86
N LEU A 98 15.07 0.26 6.31
CA LEU A 98 13.80 0.73 5.80
C LEU A 98 13.65 0.37 4.32
N MET A 99 12.45 -0.01 3.93
CA MET A 99 12.11 -0.38 2.56
C MET A 99 10.78 0.27 2.17
N TYR A 100 10.72 0.86 0.99
CA TYR A 100 9.45 1.36 0.50
C TYR A 100 8.61 0.22 -0.08
N ALA A 101 7.29 0.27 0.17
CA ALA A 101 6.30 -0.61 -0.43
C ALA A 101 5.29 0.24 -1.21
N ILE A 102 5.23 0.07 -2.52
CA ILE A 102 4.22 0.69 -3.38
C ILE A 102 2.87 0.11 -2.96
N SER A 103 1.92 0.96 -2.53
CA SER A 103 0.77 0.53 -1.74
C SER A 103 -0.59 0.96 -2.33
N PRO A 104 -0.99 0.50 -3.54
CA PRO A 104 -2.38 0.61 -3.92
C PRO A 104 -3.24 -0.16 -2.90
N ARG A 105 -4.22 0.53 -2.29
CA ARG A 105 -4.96 -0.08 -1.17
C ARG A 105 -5.63 -1.39 -1.57
N PHE A 106 -6.48 -1.34 -2.58
CA PHE A 106 -7.12 -2.49 -3.23
C PHE A 106 -7.92 -2.01 -4.45
N ALA A 107 -8.25 -2.91 -5.36
CA ALA A 107 -8.91 -2.57 -6.63
C ALA A 107 -10.18 -1.70 -6.49
N PRO A 108 -11.07 -1.90 -5.50
CA PRO A 108 -12.25 -1.05 -5.35
C PRO A 108 -11.97 0.44 -5.13
N THR A 109 -10.87 0.79 -4.47
CA THR A 109 -10.50 2.20 -4.22
C THR A 109 -9.46 2.75 -5.18
N SER A 110 -9.12 2.01 -6.23
CA SER A 110 -8.18 2.43 -7.27
C SER A 110 -8.85 2.51 -8.63
N SER A 111 -8.72 3.63 -9.33
CA SER A 111 -9.08 3.73 -10.74
C SER A 111 -8.08 2.93 -11.60
N ARG A 112 -8.38 2.79 -12.91
CA ARG A 112 -7.46 2.19 -13.86
C ARG A 112 -6.17 3.00 -13.95
N GLU A 113 -6.29 4.31 -13.98
CA GLU A 113 -5.19 5.27 -14.01
C GLU A 113 -4.29 5.15 -12.78
N GLN A 114 -4.87 4.92 -11.60
CA GLN A 114 -4.07 4.72 -10.38
C GLN A 114 -3.37 3.37 -10.37
N LEU A 115 -4.00 2.31 -10.85
CA LEU A 115 -3.34 1.01 -10.98
C LEU A 115 -2.22 1.05 -12.03
N GLU A 116 -2.39 1.78 -13.14
CA GLU A 116 -1.33 2.05 -14.12
C GLU A 116 -0.16 2.81 -13.48
N ALA A 117 -0.44 3.84 -12.68
CA ALA A 117 0.59 4.58 -11.94
C ALA A 117 1.36 3.69 -10.96
N ALA A 118 0.67 2.80 -10.25
CA ALA A 118 1.31 1.83 -9.37
C ALA A 118 2.18 0.83 -10.14
N GLY A 119 1.70 0.33 -11.29
CA GLY A 119 2.48 -0.52 -12.18
C GLY A 119 3.71 0.16 -12.75
N ALA A 120 3.60 1.43 -13.15
CA ALA A 120 4.73 2.23 -13.60
C ALA A 120 5.81 2.36 -12.51
N LEU A 121 5.41 2.70 -11.28
CA LEU A 121 6.32 2.74 -10.13
C LEU A 121 7.01 1.40 -9.89
N CYS A 122 6.26 0.29 -9.97
CA CYS A 122 6.82 -1.05 -9.80
C CYS A 122 7.86 -1.40 -10.89
N ASN A 123 7.65 -0.96 -12.11
CA ASN A 123 8.58 -1.18 -13.22
C ASN A 123 9.82 -0.29 -13.12
N GLU A 124 9.67 0.96 -12.67
CA GLU A 124 10.79 1.88 -12.45
C GLU A 124 11.63 1.51 -11.22
N HIS A 125 11.00 0.89 -10.21
CA HIS A 125 11.63 0.53 -8.94
C HIS A 125 11.43 -0.97 -8.62
N PRO A 126 12.04 -1.87 -9.42
CA PRO A 126 11.83 -3.32 -9.27
C PRO A 126 12.34 -3.88 -7.93
N GLU A 127 13.18 -3.14 -7.23
CA GLU A 127 13.69 -3.47 -5.90
C GLU A 127 12.70 -3.19 -4.77
N CYS A 128 11.69 -2.35 -5.00
CA CYS A 128 10.65 -2.05 -4.02
C CYS A 128 9.67 -3.22 -3.85
N TYR A 129 9.09 -3.33 -2.67
CA TYR A 129 7.91 -4.16 -2.46
C TYR A 129 6.68 -3.48 -3.08
N MET A 130 5.72 -4.30 -3.48
CA MET A 130 4.34 -3.88 -3.73
C MET A 130 3.45 -4.55 -2.70
N GLN A 131 2.47 -3.84 -2.15
CA GLN A 131 1.48 -4.43 -1.24
C GLN A 131 0.07 -3.96 -1.59
N THR A 132 -0.88 -4.88 -1.53
CA THR A 132 -2.30 -4.60 -1.76
C THR A 132 -3.16 -5.62 -1.02
N HIS A 133 -4.47 -5.37 -0.94
CA HIS A 133 -5.44 -6.34 -0.41
C HIS A 133 -6.13 -7.07 -1.55
N ILE A 134 -6.52 -8.32 -1.33
CA ILE A 134 -7.21 -9.14 -2.32
C ILE A 134 -8.14 -10.14 -1.63
N SER A 135 -9.34 -10.28 -2.16
CA SER A 135 -10.28 -11.38 -1.87
C SER A 135 -10.52 -11.61 -0.37
N GLU A 136 -10.68 -10.52 0.40
CA GLU A 136 -10.94 -10.57 1.85
C GLU A 136 -12.33 -11.13 2.14
N ASN A 137 -13.33 -10.74 1.35
CA ASN A 137 -14.69 -11.22 1.52
C ASN A 137 -15.44 -11.32 0.18
N LYS A 138 -16.52 -12.11 0.16
CA LYS A 138 -17.29 -12.41 -1.06
C LYS A 138 -17.95 -11.18 -1.69
N SER A 139 -18.42 -10.23 -0.89
CA SER A 139 -19.02 -8.99 -1.40
C SER A 139 -18.00 -8.10 -2.07
N GLU A 140 -16.78 -8.04 -1.55
CA GLU A 140 -15.66 -7.36 -2.20
C GLU A 140 -15.31 -8.01 -3.55
N VAL A 141 -15.22 -9.34 -3.61
CA VAL A 141 -14.96 -10.07 -4.87
C VAL A 141 -16.04 -9.76 -5.92
N ALA A 142 -17.32 -9.76 -5.50
CA ALA A 142 -18.43 -9.39 -6.39
C ALA A 142 -18.33 -7.94 -6.88
N TRP A 143 -18.01 -7.02 -5.98
CA TRP A 143 -17.83 -5.61 -6.30
C TRP A 143 -16.69 -5.35 -7.28
N VAL A 144 -15.56 -6.04 -7.12
CA VAL A 144 -14.44 -5.95 -8.09
C VAL A 144 -14.87 -6.43 -9.48
N ARG A 145 -15.65 -7.51 -9.56
CA ARG A 145 -16.20 -7.98 -10.85
C ARG A 145 -17.10 -6.94 -11.54
N GLU A 146 -17.87 -6.17 -10.76
CA GLU A 146 -18.69 -5.08 -11.29
C GLU A 146 -17.85 -3.90 -11.77
N LEU A 147 -16.78 -3.56 -11.03
CA LEU A 147 -15.89 -2.43 -11.34
C LEU A 147 -14.94 -2.71 -12.52
N PHE A 148 -14.58 -3.98 -12.72
CA PHE A 148 -13.63 -4.43 -13.76
C PHE A 148 -14.22 -5.61 -14.56
N PRO A 149 -15.35 -5.42 -15.25
CA PRO A 149 -16.05 -6.51 -15.93
C PRO A 149 -15.23 -7.12 -17.09
N GLU A 150 -14.20 -6.42 -17.57
CA GLU A 150 -13.28 -6.88 -18.59
C GLU A 150 -12.19 -7.84 -18.08
N ARG A 151 -12.08 -8.01 -16.76
CA ARG A 151 -11.07 -8.89 -16.13
C ARG A 151 -11.68 -10.25 -15.79
N LYS A 152 -10.85 -11.30 -15.85
CA LYS A 152 -11.29 -12.69 -15.59
C LYS A 152 -11.69 -12.91 -14.12
N ASN A 153 -10.86 -12.40 -13.22
CA ASN A 153 -11.02 -12.54 -11.78
C ASN A 153 -10.34 -11.36 -11.05
N TYR A 154 -10.33 -11.39 -9.73
CA TYR A 154 -9.77 -10.29 -8.93
C TYR A 154 -8.26 -10.13 -9.15
N LEU A 155 -7.50 -11.23 -9.14
CA LEU A 155 -6.05 -11.18 -9.35
C LEU A 155 -5.68 -10.68 -10.74
N ASP A 156 -6.47 -11.03 -11.78
CA ASP A 156 -6.27 -10.55 -13.15
C ASP A 156 -6.35 -9.02 -13.27
N VAL A 157 -7.06 -8.34 -12.34
CA VAL A 157 -7.00 -6.87 -12.25
C VAL A 157 -5.57 -6.43 -11.95
N TYR A 158 -4.92 -7.04 -10.97
CA TYR A 158 -3.55 -6.67 -10.58
C TYR A 158 -2.51 -7.12 -11.59
N ASP A 159 -2.67 -8.31 -12.15
CA ASP A 159 -1.75 -8.86 -13.14
C ASP A 159 -1.70 -7.99 -14.41
N HIS A 160 -2.86 -7.51 -14.86
CA HIS A 160 -2.95 -6.60 -16.00
C HIS A 160 -2.10 -5.33 -15.86
N TYR A 161 -1.96 -4.81 -14.65
CA TYR A 161 -1.17 -3.62 -14.35
C TYR A 161 0.26 -3.95 -13.86
N SER A 162 0.74 -5.18 -14.08
CA SER A 162 2.09 -5.63 -13.68
C SER A 162 2.35 -5.58 -12.18
N LEU A 163 1.29 -5.76 -11.37
CA LEU A 163 1.37 -5.82 -9.91
C LEU A 163 1.55 -7.25 -9.38
N CYS A 164 1.29 -8.29 -10.20
CA CYS A 164 1.65 -9.67 -9.91
C CYS A 164 3.12 -9.89 -10.29
N ARG A 165 4.01 -9.87 -9.31
CA ARG A 165 5.46 -9.84 -9.55
C ARG A 165 6.24 -10.31 -8.33
N PRO A 166 7.54 -10.63 -8.46
CA PRO A 166 8.40 -10.83 -7.31
C PRO A 166 8.35 -9.62 -6.36
N ARG A 167 8.30 -9.87 -5.06
CA ARG A 167 8.13 -8.88 -3.97
C ARG A 167 6.73 -8.27 -3.87
N ALA A 168 5.71 -8.85 -4.52
CA ALA A 168 4.32 -8.50 -4.27
C ALA A 168 3.83 -9.20 -2.99
N ILE A 169 3.09 -8.45 -2.17
CA ILE A 169 2.46 -8.95 -0.95
C ILE A 169 0.96 -8.69 -1.06
N PHE A 170 0.19 -9.75 -1.07
CA PHE A 170 -1.26 -9.72 -1.14
C PHE A 170 -1.86 -10.01 0.23
N GLY A 171 -2.51 -9.00 0.82
CA GLY A 171 -3.21 -9.15 2.09
C GLY A 171 -4.50 -9.96 1.94
N HIS A 172 -4.82 -10.75 2.96
CA HIS A 172 -5.98 -11.65 3.07
C HIS A 172 -5.93 -12.88 2.15
N GLY A 173 -6.38 -12.79 0.89
CA GLY A 173 -6.40 -13.94 -0.04
C GLY A 173 -7.36 -15.06 0.38
N ILE A 174 -8.43 -14.76 1.15
CA ILE A 174 -9.32 -15.77 1.77
C ILE A 174 -10.17 -16.48 0.71
N HIS A 175 -10.56 -15.77 -0.35
CA HIS A 175 -11.45 -16.27 -1.39
C HIS A 175 -10.76 -16.37 -2.75
N LEU A 176 -9.45 -16.69 -2.76
CA LEU A 176 -8.73 -16.99 -4.00
C LEU A 176 -9.23 -18.29 -4.62
N THR A 177 -9.30 -18.30 -5.94
CA THR A 177 -9.52 -19.53 -6.73
C THR A 177 -8.20 -20.26 -6.97
N ASP A 178 -8.29 -21.53 -7.36
CA ASP A 178 -7.10 -22.34 -7.72
C ASP A 178 -6.33 -21.70 -8.90
N GLU A 179 -7.02 -21.09 -9.85
CA GLU A 179 -6.40 -20.37 -10.98
C GLU A 179 -5.60 -19.15 -10.52
N GLU A 180 -6.17 -18.36 -9.59
CA GLU A 180 -5.46 -17.20 -9.01
C GLU A 180 -4.23 -17.64 -8.21
N MET A 181 -4.33 -18.71 -7.43
CA MET A 181 -3.19 -19.26 -6.69
C MET A 181 -2.09 -19.78 -7.63
N GLN A 182 -2.45 -20.43 -8.74
CA GLN A 182 -1.49 -20.84 -9.77
C GLN A 182 -0.80 -19.64 -10.41
N THR A 183 -1.55 -18.57 -10.73
CA THR A 183 -0.98 -17.34 -11.28
C THR A 183 0.02 -16.72 -10.30
N MET A 184 -0.33 -16.59 -9.01
CA MET A 184 0.60 -16.10 -7.97
C MET A 184 1.88 -16.95 -7.90
N HIS A 185 1.75 -18.28 -7.99
CA HIS A 185 2.90 -19.18 -7.96
C HIS A 185 3.84 -18.98 -9.17
N HIS A 186 3.31 -18.67 -10.35
CA HIS A 186 4.11 -18.47 -11.54
C HIS A 186 4.76 -17.08 -11.64
N THR A 187 4.15 -16.08 -11.00
CA THR A 187 4.66 -14.70 -11.04
C THR A 187 5.67 -14.37 -9.94
N GLY A 188 5.86 -15.26 -8.97
CA GLY A 188 6.84 -15.13 -7.88
C GLY A 188 6.30 -14.56 -6.62
#